data_8653dbfbaeb122d60f44ed83052eac0a
#
_entry.id   8653dbfbaeb122d60f44ed83052eac0a
#
_cell.length_a   1.000
_cell.length_b   1.000
_cell.length_c   1.000
_cell.angle_alpha   90.00
_cell.angle_beta   90.00
_cell.angle_gamma   90.00
#
_symmetry.space_group_name_H-M   'P 1'
#
loop_
_entity.id
_entity.type
_entity.pdbx_description
1 polymer ?
#
loop_
_entity_poly.entity_id
_entity_poly.type
_entity_poly.pdbx_seq_one_letter_code
_entity_poly.pdbx_strand_id
1 'polypeptide(L)'
;MTREQFTISETATGYMLTEITNFRQEFIEPNHAKFEWVSKNLGRIVNITDTGRWNSQKDYDNVYGNQTKPQRSQTVTMAKPSVEVKLTKLDDLTINPDLFIPLPTNTIFDKFVSEEGGFLPGSNIMAAGAPGIGKTTVLLDLISNLNQAGKKVLFISAEMNRIDMARYLKRFPHWGQLPILFLSDYEECPKEAVEKILDEGWDIVLTDSYTEVNDTVKEECGLSRGKVEKWFLNLMSTHNDGLNQMKKHTCFVTILQLSKGGNFVGSNKLKHMTTSMMSLQWDGSENSGQRYMEFSKNRVGQVNKKLYFSLGNGVNFDEARYVRDLENDAIVAREKVQLGVEADSFDRIFGLSDLVAETESI
;
A
#
# COMPACT_ATOMS: atom_id res chain seq x y z
N MET A 1 36.51 16.52 2.41
CA MET A 1 36.37 15.06 2.51
C MET A 1 35.74 14.77 3.86
N THR A 2 34.50 14.33 3.89
CA THR A 2 33.83 13.87 5.11
C THR A 2 34.51 12.59 5.57
N ARG A 3 35.12 12.62 6.75
CA ARG A 3 35.74 11.45 7.35
C ARG A 3 34.63 10.51 7.80
N GLU A 4 34.56 9.31 7.23
CA GLU A 4 33.60 8.29 7.65
C GLU A 4 34.05 7.74 9.01
N GLN A 5 33.14 7.68 9.98
CA GLN A 5 33.37 7.19 11.34
C GLN A 5 32.71 5.85 11.53
N PHE A 6 33.39 4.94 12.24
CA PHE A 6 32.92 3.58 12.53
C PHE A 6 32.94 3.30 14.02
N THR A 7 31.97 2.52 14.46
CA THR A 7 32.01 1.86 15.78
C THR A 7 32.41 0.40 15.60
N ILE A 8 33.05 -0.14 16.64
CA ILE A 8 33.50 -1.54 16.68
C ILE A 8 32.78 -2.24 17.83
N SER A 9 32.05 -3.32 17.51
CA SER A 9 31.40 -4.20 18.50
C SER A 9 31.92 -5.63 18.39
N GLU A 10 31.97 -6.33 19.50
CA GLU A 10 32.34 -7.74 19.56
C GLU A 10 31.12 -8.62 19.22
N THR A 11 31.35 -9.71 18.51
CA THR A 11 30.36 -10.73 18.20
C THR A 11 30.86 -12.10 18.66
N ALA A 12 30.01 -13.11 18.64
CA ALA A 12 30.39 -14.46 19.09
C ALA A 12 31.57 -15.07 18.31
N THR A 13 31.84 -14.63 17.08
CA THR A 13 32.84 -15.23 16.18
C THR A 13 33.82 -14.22 15.57
N GLY A 14 33.77 -12.94 15.98
CA GLY A 14 34.64 -11.90 15.44
C GLY A 14 34.23 -10.50 15.89
N TYR A 15 34.46 -9.51 15.03
CA TYR A 15 34.10 -8.13 15.28
C TYR A 15 33.23 -7.55 14.17
N MET A 16 32.34 -6.63 14.51
CA MET A 16 31.52 -5.91 13.56
C MET A 16 31.95 -4.43 13.53
N LEU A 17 32.38 -3.94 12.36
CA LEU A 17 32.56 -2.53 12.07
C LEU A 17 31.25 -1.96 11.55
N THR A 18 30.70 -0.93 12.20
CA THR A 18 29.47 -0.28 11.76
C THR A 18 29.76 1.21 11.47
N GLU A 19 29.56 1.64 10.24
CA GLU A 19 29.65 3.04 9.84
C GLU A 19 28.51 3.86 10.49
N ILE A 20 28.87 4.95 11.19
CA ILE A 20 27.89 5.73 11.98
C ILE A 20 26.87 6.45 11.08
N THR A 21 27.30 6.93 9.92
CA THR A 21 26.44 7.74 9.04
C THR A 21 25.48 6.93 8.18
N ASN A 22 25.96 5.83 7.61
CA ASN A 22 25.21 5.04 6.64
C ASN A 22 24.83 3.64 7.14
N PHE A 23 25.21 3.30 8.38
CA PHE A 23 24.97 2.01 9.01
C PHE A 23 25.49 0.81 8.18
N ARG A 24 26.47 1.01 7.33
CA ARG A 24 27.14 -0.09 6.65
C ARG A 24 27.88 -0.93 7.66
N GLN A 25 27.82 -2.24 7.51
CA GLN A 25 28.46 -3.19 8.40
C GLN A 25 29.48 -4.02 7.65
N GLU A 26 30.66 -4.22 8.24
CA GLU A 26 31.71 -5.09 7.77
C GLU A 26 32.05 -6.07 8.89
N PHE A 27 31.89 -7.36 8.68
CA PHE A 27 32.23 -8.38 9.67
C PHE A 27 33.69 -8.76 9.52
N ILE A 28 34.43 -8.79 10.62
CA ILE A 28 35.87 -9.07 10.68
C ILE A 28 36.09 -10.39 11.38
N GLU A 29 36.39 -11.42 10.62
CA GLU A 29 36.71 -12.76 11.12
C GLU A 29 38.12 -12.83 11.74
N PRO A 30 38.43 -13.84 12.59
CA PRO A 30 39.72 -13.95 13.27
C PRO A 30 40.95 -14.00 12.34
N ASN A 31 40.78 -14.49 11.12
CA ASN A 31 41.86 -14.57 10.08
C ASN A 31 41.90 -13.36 9.15
N HIS A 32 41.01 -12.36 9.38
CA HIS A 32 41.00 -11.15 8.56
C HIS A 32 42.19 -10.25 8.88
N ALA A 33 42.80 -9.62 7.87
CA ALA A 33 43.97 -8.75 8.02
C ALA A 33 43.80 -7.60 9.01
N LYS A 34 42.57 -7.12 9.22
CA LYS A 34 42.24 -6.05 10.16
C LYS A 34 41.94 -6.53 11.59
N PHE A 35 41.90 -7.85 11.83
CA PHE A 35 41.37 -8.41 13.08
C PHE A 35 42.11 -7.88 14.33
N GLU A 36 43.44 -7.91 14.32
CA GLU A 36 44.24 -7.43 15.43
C GLU A 36 44.09 -5.93 15.70
N TRP A 37 43.99 -5.14 14.64
CA TRP A 37 43.76 -3.69 14.75
C TRP A 37 42.36 -3.39 15.30
N VAL A 38 41.34 -4.08 14.84
CA VAL A 38 39.95 -3.94 15.28
C VAL A 38 39.83 -4.34 16.76
N SER A 39 40.44 -5.45 17.16
CA SER A 39 40.49 -5.91 18.58
C SER A 39 41.08 -4.87 19.51
N LYS A 40 42.16 -4.19 19.12
CA LYS A 40 42.81 -3.12 19.90
C LYS A 40 41.97 -1.84 20.00
N ASN A 41 41.01 -1.63 19.15
CA ASN A 41 40.15 -0.46 19.10
C ASN A 41 38.70 -0.74 19.48
N LEU A 42 38.42 -1.89 20.11
CA LEU A 42 37.08 -2.24 20.56
C LEU A 42 36.49 -1.15 21.46
N GLY A 43 35.23 -0.80 21.20
CA GLY A 43 34.50 0.24 21.96
C GLY A 43 34.89 1.69 21.63
N ARG A 44 35.76 1.91 20.64
CA ARG A 44 36.15 3.25 20.18
C ARG A 44 35.43 3.65 18.90
N ILE A 45 35.29 4.95 18.70
CA ILE A 45 34.91 5.53 17.39
C ILE A 45 36.21 5.76 16.62
N VAL A 46 36.33 5.14 15.45
CA VAL A 46 37.51 5.23 14.59
C VAL A 46 37.17 5.87 13.24
N ASN A 47 38.13 6.59 12.66
CA ASN A 47 37.96 7.16 11.32
C ASN A 47 38.39 6.15 10.25
N ILE A 48 37.93 6.32 9.01
CA ILE A 48 38.26 5.45 7.88
C ILE A 48 39.77 5.35 7.63
N THR A 49 40.55 6.40 7.90
CA THR A 49 42.01 6.39 7.84
C THR A 49 42.62 5.50 8.89
N ASP A 50 41.94 5.34 10.03
CA ASP A 50 42.41 4.56 11.18
C ASP A 50 41.98 3.10 11.06
N THR A 51 40.96 2.78 10.22
CA THR A 51 40.49 1.39 9.99
C THR A 51 41.47 0.56 9.16
N GLY A 52 42.61 1.16 8.72
CA GLY A 52 43.58 0.43 7.91
C GLY A 52 43.00 0.02 6.54
N ARG A 53 42.17 0.85 5.93
CA ARG A 53 41.97 0.75 4.48
C ARG A 53 43.33 1.03 3.84
N TRP A 54 44.00 -0.06 3.52
CA TRP A 54 45.32 -0.04 2.93
C TRP A 54 45.18 0.52 1.52
N ASN A 55 45.38 1.81 1.38
CA ASN A 55 45.31 2.49 0.08
C ASN A 55 46.58 2.22 -0.76
N SER A 56 47.63 1.66 -0.11
CA SER A 56 48.85 1.29 -0.77
C SER A 56 49.44 -0.01 -0.19
N GLN A 57 50.21 -0.75 -1.01
CA GLN A 57 50.96 -1.91 -0.58
C GLN A 57 51.97 -1.53 0.56
N LYS A 58 52.48 -0.29 0.51
CA LYS A 58 53.42 0.23 1.50
C LYS A 58 52.79 0.34 2.91
N ASP A 59 51.54 0.72 2.98
CA ASP A 59 50.81 0.82 4.26
C ASP A 59 50.56 -0.57 4.86
N TYR A 60 50.27 -1.56 4.00
CA TYR A 60 50.14 -2.96 4.38
C TYR A 60 51.44 -3.52 4.91
N ASP A 61 52.56 -3.31 4.17
CA ASP A 61 53.91 -3.83 4.51
C ASP A 61 54.44 -3.18 5.82
N ASN A 62 54.08 -1.93 6.11
CA ASN A 62 54.46 -1.23 7.36
C ASN A 62 53.78 -1.84 8.61
N VAL A 63 52.59 -2.40 8.48
CA VAL A 63 51.82 -2.94 9.62
C VAL A 63 52.07 -4.43 9.83
N TYR A 64 52.22 -5.20 8.76
CA TYR A 64 52.30 -6.66 8.85
C TYR A 64 53.69 -7.24 8.59
N GLY A 65 54.66 -6.40 8.25
CA GLY A 65 56.06 -6.88 7.98
C GLY A 65 56.06 -8.09 7.02
N ASN A 66 57.12 -8.50 6.48
CA ASN A 66 57.34 -9.52 5.44
C ASN A 66 56.51 -10.82 5.49
N GLN A 67 55.21 -10.76 5.73
CA GLN A 67 54.34 -11.88 5.43
C GLN A 67 54.18 -12.02 3.92
N THR A 68 54.40 -13.20 3.43
CA THR A 68 54.27 -13.58 2.01
C THR A 68 53.02 -12.96 1.42
N LYS A 69 53.19 -12.08 0.41
CA LYS A 69 52.09 -11.47 -0.33
C LYS A 69 51.02 -12.52 -0.62
N PRO A 70 49.78 -12.37 -0.21
CA PRO A 70 48.74 -13.24 -0.73
C PRO A 70 48.78 -13.09 -2.26
N GLN A 71 49.01 -14.19 -2.96
CA GLN A 71 48.87 -14.22 -4.41
C GLN A 71 47.55 -13.55 -4.72
N ARG A 72 47.60 -12.50 -5.54
CA ARG A 72 46.41 -11.87 -6.10
C ARG A 72 45.60 -12.99 -6.71
N SER A 73 44.60 -13.50 -5.98
CA SER A 73 43.58 -14.31 -6.58
C SER A 73 43.07 -13.47 -7.73
N GLN A 74 43.18 -13.98 -8.93
CA GLN A 74 42.58 -13.35 -10.10
C GLN A 74 41.19 -12.97 -9.68
N THR A 75 40.90 -11.69 -9.75
CA THR A 75 39.55 -11.16 -9.51
C THR A 75 38.71 -11.93 -10.51
N VAL A 76 38.05 -12.98 -10.03
CA VAL A 76 36.93 -13.56 -10.76
C VAL A 76 35.93 -12.41 -10.77
N THR A 77 35.94 -11.67 -11.88
CA THR A 77 34.88 -10.74 -12.18
C THR A 77 33.66 -11.62 -12.22
N MET A 78 32.93 -11.69 -11.11
CA MET A 78 31.61 -12.28 -11.12
C MET A 78 30.88 -11.51 -12.22
N ALA A 79 30.64 -12.15 -13.33
CA ALA A 79 29.83 -11.62 -14.40
C ALA A 79 28.53 -11.15 -13.70
N LYS A 80 28.23 -9.87 -13.86
CA LYS A 80 26.92 -9.38 -13.40
C LYS A 80 25.91 -10.40 -13.93
N PRO A 81 25.01 -10.94 -13.07
CA PRO A 81 24.03 -11.88 -13.56
C PRO A 81 23.39 -11.24 -14.81
N SER A 82 23.48 -11.93 -15.92
CA SER A 82 22.86 -11.47 -17.16
C SER A 82 21.36 -11.45 -16.89
N VAL A 83 20.79 -10.25 -16.75
CA VAL A 83 19.35 -10.11 -16.61
C VAL A 83 18.76 -10.37 -17.99
N GLU A 84 18.11 -11.51 -18.15
CA GLU A 84 17.33 -11.78 -19.34
C GLU A 84 16.04 -10.95 -19.28
N VAL A 85 15.92 -9.93 -20.11
CA VAL A 85 14.74 -9.09 -20.21
C VAL A 85 13.78 -9.72 -21.21
N LYS A 86 12.62 -10.17 -20.71
CA LYS A 86 11.56 -10.74 -21.53
C LYS A 86 10.46 -9.71 -21.75
N LEU A 87 10.15 -9.42 -23.01
CA LEU A 87 9.02 -8.57 -23.37
C LEU A 87 7.79 -9.45 -23.59
N THR A 88 6.66 -9.04 -23.02
CA THR A 88 5.34 -9.67 -23.21
C THR A 88 4.43 -8.69 -23.92
N LYS A 89 3.72 -9.13 -24.95
CA LYS A 89 2.66 -8.33 -25.58
C LYS A 89 1.40 -8.40 -24.72
N LEU A 90 0.58 -7.36 -24.75
CA LEU A 90 -0.68 -7.33 -23.98
C LEU A 90 -1.62 -8.45 -24.41
N ASP A 91 -1.68 -8.78 -25.71
CA ASP A 91 -2.51 -9.88 -26.24
C ASP A 91 -2.05 -11.28 -25.78
N ASP A 92 -0.80 -11.41 -25.33
CA ASP A 92 -0.26 -12.67 -24.82
C ASP A 92 -0.56 -12.87 -23.33
N LEU A 93 -1.21 -11.90 -22.66
CA LEU A 93 -1.57 -12.00 -21.25
C LEU A 93 -2.72 -13.01 -21.08
N THR A 94 -2.44 -14.11 -20.40
CA THR A 94 -3.49 -15.03 -19.96
C THR A 94 -4.16 -14.46 -18.73
N ILE A 95 -5.36 -13.90 -18.90
CA ILE A 95 -6.12 -13.27 -17.82
C ILE A 95 -7.17 -14.27 -17.32
N ASN A 96 -7.22 -14.47 -16.01
CA ASN A 96 -8.26 -15.29 -15.40
C ASN A 96 -9.62 -14.55 -15.52
N PRO A 97 -10.66 -15.16 -16.15
CA PRO A 97 -11.99 -14.57 -16.26
C PRO A 97 -12.63 -14.16 -14.93
N ASP A 98 -12.28 -14.84 -13.84
CA ASP A 98 -12.80 -14.55 -12.50
C ASP A 98 -12.47 -13.13 -12.02
N LEU A 99 -11.40 -12.50 -12.56
CA LEU A 99 -11.04 -11.11 -12.27
C LEU A 99 -12.12 -10.10 -12.69
N PHE A 100 -12.99 -10.47 -13.62
CA PHE A 100 -14.06 -9.62 -14.14
C PHE A 100 -15.42 -9.92 -13.52
N ILE A 101 -15.49 -10.90 -12.59
CA ILE A 101 -16.72 -11.23 -11.88
C ILE A 101 -16.79 -10.39 -10.60
N PRO A 102 -17.66 -9.38 -10.52
CA PRO A 102 -17.72 -8.50 -9.36
C PRO A 102 -18.27 -9.23 -8.13
N LEU A 103 -17.95 -8.72 -6.97
CA LEU A 103 -18.46 -9.13 -5.67
C LEU A 103 -19.54 -8.12 -5.24
N PRO A 104 -20.83 -8.35 -5.56
CA PRO A 104 -21.90 -7.40 -5.30
C PRO A 104 -22.31 -7.41 -3.83
N THR A 105 -22.43 -6.23 -3.23
CA THR A 105 -22.97 -6.04 -1.88
C THR A 105 -24.48 -6.00 -1.84
N ASN A 106 -25.12 -6.00 -3.03
CA ASN A 106 -26.56 -5.84 -3.23
C ASN A 106 -27.09 -4.49 -2.70
N THR A 107 -26.27 -3.46 -2.78
CA THR A 107 -26.63 -2.06 -2.44
C THR A 107 -26.24 -1.13 -3.59
N ILE A 108 -26.66 0.13 -3.53
CA ILE A 108 -26.24 1.15 -4.50
C ILE A 108 -24.73 1.38 -4.51
N PHE A 109 -24.01 0.97 -3.46
CA PHE A 109 -22.55 1.01 -3.40
C PHE A 109 -21.90 0.25 -4.54
N ASP A 110 -22.54 -0.78 -5.06
CA ASP A 110 -22.03 -1.58 -6.17
C ASP A 110 -21.81 -0.74 -7.44
N LYS A 111 -22.76 0.17 -7.75
CA LYS A 111 -22.62 1.13 -8.86
C LYS A 111 -21.66 2.29 -8.56
N PHE A 112 -21.41 2.54 -7.28
CA PHE A 112 -20.48 3.58 -6.85
C PHE A 112 -19.02 3.12 -6.91
N VAL A 113 -18.74 1.84 -6.57
CA VAL A 113 -17.37 1.33 -6.44
C VAL A 113 -16.75 0.95 -7.79
N SER A 114 -17.53 0.39 -8.71
CA SER A 114 -17.07 0.00 -10.04
C SER A 114 -18.16 0.08 -11.10
N GLU A 115 -17.75 0.14 -12.36
CA GLU A 115 -18.69 0.09 -13.50
C GLU A 115 -19.30 -1.30 -13.68
N GLU A 116 -18.61 -2.34 -13.23
CA GLU A 116 -19.05 -3.74 -13.26
C GLU A 116 -20.11 -4.07 -12.20
N GLY A 117 -20.25 -3.21 -11.17
CA GLY A 117 -21.28 -3.35 -10.14
C GLY A 117 -20.86 -4.23 -8.96
N GLY A 118 -19.88 -3.77 -8.17
CA GLY A 118 -19.39 -4.42 -6.97
C GLY A 118 -17.89 -4.30 -6.78
N PHE A 119 -17.36 -4.88 -5.72
CA PHE A 119 -15.91 -4.96 -5.54
C PHE A 119 -15.30 -5.90 -6.58
N LEU A 120 -14.16 -5.50 -7.16
CA LEU A 120 -13.49 -6.35 -8.14
C LEU A 120 -12.38 -7.19 -7.50
N PRO A 121 -12.30 -8.49 -7.81
CA PRO A 121 -11.17 -9.32 -7.40
C PRO A 121 -9.83 -8.73 -7.84
N GLY A 122 -8.79 -8.89 -7.02
CA GLY A 122 -7.46 -8.37 -7.33
C GLY A 122 -7.32 -6.85 -7.19
N SER A 123 -8.29 -6.14 -6.61
CA SER A 123 -8.23 -4.69 -6.41
C SER A 123 -7.81 -4.31 -4.99
N ASN A 124 -7.24 -3.11 -4.86
CA ASN A 124 -6.86 -2.52 -3.58
C ASN A 124 -7.57 -1.18 -3.40
N ILE A 125 -8.44 -1.08 -2.41
CA ILE A 125 -9.19 0.11 -2.05
C ILE A 125 -8.70 0.63 -0.71
N MET A 126 -8.26 1.88 -0.66
CA MET A 126 -7.93 2.57 0.58
C MET A 126 -9.07 3.49 0.96
N ALA A 127 -9.54 3.39 2.20
CA ALA A 127 -10.62 4.22 2.75
C ALA A 127 -10.10 5.13 3.85
N ALA A 128 -10.15 6.44 3.65
CA ALA A 128 -9.70 7.44 4.61
C ALA A 128 -10.85 8.32 5.10
N GLY A 129 -10.73 8.91 6.27
CA GLY A 129 -11.73 9.83 6.82
C GLY A 129 -11.48 10.14 8.29
N ALA A 130 -12.11 11.21 8.79
CA ALA A 130 -11.98 11.63 10.17
C ALA A 130 -12.41 10.54 11.17
N PRO A 131 -11.89 10.52 12.39
CA PRO A 131 -12.40 9.67 13.45
C PRO A 131 -13.90 9.90 13.66
N GLY A 132 -14.67 8.83 13.89
CA GLY A 132 -16.11 8.92 14.13
C GLY A 132 -16.99 9.13 12.89
N ILE A 133 -16.43 9.30 11.69
CA ILE A 133 -17.23 9.44 10.45
C ILE A 133 -17.99 8.16 10.08
N GLY A 134 -17.58 7.00 10.59
CA GLY A 134 -18.25 5.72 10.36
C GLY A 134 -17.57 4.79 9.36
N LYS A 135 -16.29 4.97 9.09
CA LYS A 135 -15.50 4.11 8.17
C LYS A 135 -15.70 2.63 8.45
N THR A 136 -15.34 2.21 9.65
CA THR A 136 -15.45 0.82 10.11
C THR A 136 -16.88 0.31 9.99
N THR A 137 -17.87 1.09 10.43
CA THR A 137 -19.29 0.68 10.41
C THR A 137 -19.77 0.42 8.99
N VAL A 138 -19.53 1.35 8.07
CA VAL A 138 -19.97 1.19 6.67
C VAL A 138 -19.29 0.02 6.00
N LEU A 139 -17.98 -0.10 6.16
CA LEU A 139 -17.21 -1.14 5.48
C LEU A 139 -17.50 -2.54 6.06
N LEU A 140 -17.68 -2.67 7.37
CA LEU A 140 -18.13 -3.92 7.99
C LEU A 140 -19.53 -4.33 7.50
N ASP A 141 -20.43 -3.38 7.33
CA ASP A 141 -21.78 -3.66 6.83
C ASP A 141 -21.72 -4.19 5.39
N LEU A 142 -20.94 -3.54 4.52
CA LEU A 142 -20.77 -3.96 3.14
C LEU A 142 -20.16 -5.37 3.02
N ILE A 143 -19.08 -5.65 3.77
CA ILE A 143 -18.47 -7.00 3.72
C ILE A 143 -19.34 -8.06 4.42
N SER A 144 -20.18 -7.67 5.38
CA SER A 144 -21.17 -8.56 5.98
C SER A 144 -22.20 -9.03 4.94
N ASN A 145 -22.66 -8.12 4.08
CA ASN A 145 -23.56 -8.45 2.98
C ASN A 145 -22.91 -9.48 2.03
N LEU A 146 -21.62 -9.30 1.71
CA LEU A 146 -20.86 -10.27 0.91
C LEU A 146 -20.76 -11.64 1.60
N ASN A 147 -20.49 -11.65 2.91
CA ASN A 147 -20.44 -12.89 3.69
C ASN A 147 -21.78 -13.63 3.67
N GLN A 148 -22.89 -12.92 3.81
CA GLN A 148 -24.24 -13.49 3.72
C GLN A 148 -24.56 -14.01 2.32
N ALA A 149 -23.97 -13.40 1.27
CA ALA A 149 -24.04 -13.87 -0.10
C ALA A 149 -23.09 -15.05 -0.40
N GLY A 150 -22.46 -15.63 0.63
CA GLY A 150 -21.59 -16.81 0.52
C GLY A 150 -20.18 -16.53 0.02
N LYS A 151 -19.72 -15.26 0.00
CA LYS A 151 -18.33 -14.93 -0.31
C LYS A 151 -17.44 -15.20 0.89
N LYS A 152 -16.20 -15.64 0.65
CA LYS A 152 -15.21 -15.87 1.71
C LYS A 152 -14.58 -14.52 2.11
N VAL A 153 -15.00 -13.99 3.23
CA VAL A 153 -14.68 -12.65 3.72
C VAL A 153 -13.83 -12.74 4.98
N LEU A 154 -12.86 -11.85 5.13
CA LEU A 154 -12.06 -11.72 6.36
C LEU A 154 -12.06 -10.26 6.84
N PHE A 155 -12.22 -10.08 8.14
CA PHE A 155 -11.94 -8.81 8.82
C PHE A 155 -10.68 -8.96 9.69
N ILE A 156 -9.66 -8.14 9.42
CA ILE A 156 -8.47 -7.99 10.27
C ILE A 156 -8.65 -6.76 11.15
N SER A 157 -8.88 -6.98 12.43
CA SER A 157 -9.04 -5.92 13.43
C SER A 157 -7.74 -5.70 14.18
N ALA A 158 -7.11 -4.55 13.96
CA ALA A 158 -5.94 -4.09 14.70
C ALA A 158 -6.27 -2.97 15.69
N GLU A 159 -7.43 -2.29 15.53
CA GLU A 159 -7.84 -1.16 16.36
C GLU A 159 -8.86 -1.57 17.43
N MET A 160 -9.83 -2.44 17.09
CA MET A 160 -10.91 -2.80 17.98
C MET A 160 -10.69 -4.15 18.67
N ASN A 161 -11.02 -4.20 19.96
CA ASN A 161 -10.98 -5.41 20.76
C ASN A 161 -12.33 -6.17 20.75
N ARG A 162 -12.35 -7.35 21.39
CA ARG A 162 -13.54 -8.22 21.49
C ARG A 162 -14.74 -7.54 22.15
N ILE A 163 -14.50 -6.66 23.14
CA ILE A 163 -15.56 -5.97 23.88
C ILE A 163 -16.24 -4.94 22.97
N ASP A 164 -15.46 -4.22 22.19
CA ASP A 164 -16.00 -3.24 21.23
C ASP A 164 -16.81 -3.95 20.16
N MET A 165 -16.30 -5.08 19.62
CA MET A 165 -17.05 -5.89 18.66
C MET A 165 -18.34 -6.44 19.24
N ALA A 166 -18.36 -6.87 20.50
CA ALA A 166 -19.59 -7.31 21.15
C ALA A 166 -20.65 -6.19 21.25
N ARG A 167 -20.22 -4.94 21.45
CA ARG A 167 -21.13 -3.76 21.42
C ARG A 167 -21.67 -3.49 20.02
N TYR A 168 -20.83 -3.65 18.99
CA TYR A 168 -21.25 -3.54 17.60
C TYR A 168 -22.25 -4.64 17.22
N LEU A 169 -21.99 -5.90 17.59
CA LEU A 169 -22.91 -7.02 17.35
C LEU A 169 -24.28 -6.81 17.97
N LYS A 170 -24.38 -6.12 19.10
CA LYS A 170 -25.69 -5.75 19.69
C LYS A 170 -26.47 -4.80 18.79
N ARG A 171 -25.80 -3.93 18.05
CA ARG A 171 -26.42 -2.96 17.12
C ARG A 171 -26.59 -3.55 15.72
N PHE A 172 -25.68 -4.40 15.30
CA PHE A 172 -25.63 -5.03 13.98
C PHE A 172 -25.54 -6.55 14.10
N PRO A 173 -26.61 -7.25 14.54
CA PRO A 173 -26.58 -8.69 14.77
C PRO A 173 -26.21 -9.52 13.53
N HIS A 174 -26.48 -9.00 12.34
CA HIS A 174 -26.19 -9.63 11.06
C HIS A 174 -24.69 -9.76 10.75
N TRP A 175 -23.81 -9.05 11.48
CA TRP A 175 -22.35 -9.23 11.38
C TRP A 175 -21.83 -10.46 12.12
N GLY A 176 -22.66 -11.15 12.89
CA GLY A 176 -22.24 -12.23 13.79
C GLY A 176 -21.56 -13.43 13.13
N GLN A 177 -21.68 -13.58 11.82
CA GLN A 177 -21.04 -14.66 11.06
C GLN A 177 -19.75 -14.19 10.33
N LEU A 178 -19.34 -12.94 10.49
CA LEU A 178 -18.10 -12.45 9.88
C LEU A 178 -16.87 -13.09 10.53
N PRO A 179 -16.00 -13.78 9.76
CA PRO A 179 -14.70 -14.20 10.24
C PRO A 179 -13.84 -12.98 10.60
N ILE A 180 -13.26 -13.00 11.79
CA ILE A 180 -12.42 -11.90 12.29
C ILE A 180 -11.10 -12.43 12.83
N LEU A 181 -9.99 -11.79 12.45
CA LEU A 181 -8.69 -11.92 13.10
C LEU A 181 -8.47 -10.70 14.00
N PHE A 182 -8.40 -10.90 15.30
CA PHE A 182 -7.92 -9.87 16.23
C PHE A 182 -6.40 -9.90 16.25
N LEU A 183 -5.77 -8.84 15.78
CA LEU A 183 -4.31 -8.78 15.71
C LEU A 183 -3.67 -8.78 17.12
N SER A 184 -4.38 -8.26 18.10
CA SER A 184 -4.00 -8.29 19.53
C SER A 184 -3.85 -9.70 20.12
N ASP A 185 -4.42 -10.73 19.50
CA ASP A 185 -4.22 -12.11 19.96
C ASP A 185 -2.87 -12.68 19.51
N TYR A 186 -2.13 -11.98 18.66
CA TYR A 186 -0.89 -12.40 18.00
C TYR A 186 0.21 -11.37 18.17
N GLU A 187 0.27 -10.69 19.32
CA GLU A 187 1.24 -9.62 19.59
C GLU A 187 2.69 -10.09 19.38
N GLU A 188 3.02 -11.35 19.75
CA GLU A 188 4.38 -11.90 19.59
C GLU A 188 4.74 -12.26 18.13
N CYS A 189 3.74 -12.41 17.23
CA CYS A 189 3.96 -12.84 15.84
C CYS A 189 2.91 -12.23 14.86
N PRO A 190 2.67 -10.92 14.88
CA PRO A 190 1.60 -10.28 14.13
C PRO A 190 1.77 -10.43 12.62
N LYS A 191 3.01 -10.36 12.15
CA LYS A 191 3.35 -10.49 10.74
C LYS A 191 3.02 -11.88 10.20
N GLU A 192 3.47 -12.92 10.89
CA GLU A 192 3.25 -14.32 10.55
C GLU A 192 1.78 -14.70 10.62
N ALA A 193 1.04 -14.14 11.59
CA ALA A 193 -0.40 -14.36 11.73
C ALA A 193 -1.16 -13.83 10.51
N VAL A 194 -0.84 -12.60 10.07
CA VAL A 194 -1.45 -12.00 8.88
C VAL A 194 -1.08 -12.77 7.61
N GLU A 195 0.20 -13.12 7.42
CA GLU A 195 0.66 -13.90 6.27
C GLU A 195 -0.08 -15.26 6.19
N LYS A 196 -0.16 -15.98 7.30
CA LYS A 196 -0.79 -17.30 7.37
C LYS A 196 -2.29 -17.27 7.08
N ILE A 197 -3.01 -16.31 7.66
CA ILE A 197 -4.46 -16.23 7.45
C ILE A 197 -4.80 -15.82 6.01
N LEU A 198 -4.01 -14.93 5.42
CA LEU A 198 -4.21 -14.51 4.04
C LEU A 198 -3.91 -15.64 3.04
N ASP A 199 -2.92 -16.48 3.34
CA ASP A 199 -2.57 -17.64 2.48
C ASP A 199 -3.72 -18.63 2.30
N GLU A 200 -4.71 -18.65 3.21
CA GLU A 200 -5.92 -19.43 3.03
C GLU A 200 -6.74 -19.04 1.79
N GLY A 201 -6.55 -17.85 1.25
CA GLY A 201 -7.27 -17.30 0.09
C GLY A 201 -8.67 -16.81 0.43
N TRP A 202 -8.93 -15.53 0.19
CA TRP A 202 -10.17 -14.81 0.51
C TRP A 202 -10.68 -14.08 -0.72
N ASP A 203 -11.99 -13.91 -0.83
CA ASP A 203 -12.59 -13.09 -1.89
C ASP A 203 -12.36 -11.60 -1.59
N ILE A 204 -12.54 -11.21 -0.31
CA ILE A 204 -12.30 -9.84 0.15
C ILE A 204 -11.76 -9.83 1.57
N VAL A 205 -10.85 -8.89 1.85
CA VAL A 205 -10.26 -8.65 3.16
C VAL A 205 -10.41 -7.19 3.54
N LEU A 206 -11.03 -6.92 4.69
CA LEU A 206 -11.06 -5.60 5.31
C LEU A 206 -10.00 -5.52 6.41
N THR A 207 -9.17 -4.48 6.40
CA THR A 207 -8.17 -4.20 7.44
C THR A 207 -8.48 -2.88 8.14
N ASP A 208 -8.65 -2.90 9.46
CA ASP A 208 -8.87 -1.71 10.27
C ASP A 208 -7.95 -1.69 11.50
N SER A 209 -6.91 -0.85 11.50
CA SER A 209 -6.50 0.06 10.45
C SER A 209 -5.08 -0.28 9.97
N TYR A 210 -4.69 0.20 8.80
CA TYR A 210 -3.32 0.08 8.29
C TYR A 210 -2.28 0.61 9.28
N THR A 211 -2.59 1.74 9.93
CA THR A 211 -1.67 2.39 10.86
C THR A 211 -1.34 1.46 12.04
N GLU A 212 -2.35 0.84 12.64
CA GLU A 212 -2.18 -0.06 13.76
C GLU A 212 -1.46 -1.35 13.36
N VAL A 213 -1.79 -1.94 12.19
CA VAL A 213 -1.05 -3.10 11.65
C VAL A 213 0.41 -2.73 11.42
N ASN A 214 0.68 -1.55 10.84
CA ASN A 214 2.04 -1.11 10.57
C ASN A 214 2.84 -0.89 11.85
N ASP A 215 2.26 -0.24 12.85
CA ASP A 215 2.95 0.07 14.10
C ASP A 215 3.16 -1.22 14.93
N THR A 216 2.18 -2.12 15.03
CA THR A 216 2.32 -3.42 15.70
C THR A 216 3.43 -4.26 15.06
N VAL A 217 3.42 -4.45 13.74
CA VAL A 217 4.45 -5.24 13.05
C VAL A 217 5.83 -4.58 13.13
N LYS A 218 5.91 -3.25 13.08
CA LYS A 218 7.15 -2.49 13.23
C LYS A 218 7.77 -2.71 14.60
N GLU A 219 6.98 -2.64 15.66
CA GLU A 219 7.43 -2.76 17.04
C GLU A 219 7.90 -4.18 17.34
N GLU A 220 7.10 -5.17 17.06
CA GLU A 220 7.40 -6.57 17.38
C GLU A 220 8.51 -7.17 16.49
N CYS A 221 8.53 -6.85 15.19
CA CYS A 221 9.56 -7.37 14.29
C CYS A 221 10.82 -6.51 14.23
N GLY A 222 10.91 -5.39 14.95
CA GLY A 222 12.06 -4.47 14.89
C GLY A 222 12.31 -3.88 13.51
N LEU A 223 11.27 -3.73 12.68
CA LEU A 223 11.37 -3.26 11.31
C LEU A 223 11.19 -1.74 11.23
N SER A 224 11.81 -1.09 10.23
CA SER A 224 11.48 0.31 9.94
C SER A 224 10.10 0.41 9.27
N ARG A 225 9.41 1.54 9.48
CA ARG A 225 8.08 1.82 8.90
C ARG A 225 8.04 1.57 7.38
N GLY A 226 9.07 1.99 6.66
CA GLY A 226 9.14 1.77 5.21
C GLY A 226 9.31 0.30 4.80
N LYS A 227 9.95 -0.53 5.66
CA LYS A 227 10.03 -1.97 5.41
C LYS A 227 8.67 -2.64 5.64
N VAL A 228 7.93 -2.25 6.69
CA VAL A 228 6.59 -2.78 6.95
C VAL A 228 5.61 -2.34 5.86
N GLU A 229 5.66 -1.08 5.41
CA GLU A 229 4.86 -0.61 4.27
C GLU A 229 5.14 -1.43 3.00
N LYS A 230 6.43 -1.67 2.69
CA LYS A 230 6.80 -2.51 1.55
C LYS A 230 6.30 -3.95 1.70
N TRP A 231 6.39 -4.52 2.89
CA TRP A 231 5.86 -5.84 3.20
C TRP A 231 4.35 -5.90 2.95
N PHE A 232 3.59 -4.96 3.52
CA PHE A 232 2.14 -4.92 3.38
C PHE A 232 1.69 -4.76 1.93
N LEU A 233 2.35 -3.88 1.17
CA LEU A 233 2.07 -3.70 -0.27
C LEU A 233 2.39 -4.96 -1.08
N ASN A 234 3.51 -5.61 -0.80
CA ASN A 234 3.87 -6.87 -1.48
C ASN A 234 2.87 -7.98 -1.13
N LEU A 235 2.43 -8.06 0.12
CA LEU A 235 1.45 -9.03 0.58
C LEU A 235 0.13 -8.86 -0.18
N MET A 236 -0.40 -7.63 -0.26
CA MET A 236 -1.59 -7.35 -1.07
C MET A 236 -1.39 -7.75 -2.53
N SER A 237 -0.27 -7.36 -3.16
CA SER A 237 0.01 -7.70 -4.56
C SER A 237 0.03 -9.22 -4.78
N THR A 238 0.69 -9.97 -3.89
CA THR A 238 0.76 -11.44 -3.97
C THR A 238 -0.63 -12.07 -3.98
N HIS A 239 -1.52 -11.62 -3.10
CA HIS A 239 -2.88 -12.15 -2.99
C HIS A 239 -3.82 -11.59 -4.07
N ASN A 240 -3.60 -10.36 -4.57
CA ASN A 240 -4.30 -9.86 -5.76
C ASN A 240 -4.00 -10.75 -6.98
N ASP A 241 -2.76 -11.23 -7.11
CA ASP A 241 -2.34 -12.12 -8.20
C ASP A 241 -2.82 -13.58 -8.01
N GLY A 242 -3.55 -13.87 -6.94
CA GLY A 242 -4.06 -15.21 -6.64
C GLY A 242 -2.99 -16.21 -6.17
N LEU A 243 -1.85 -15.71 -5.67
CA LEU A 243 -0.76 -16.53 -5.15
C LEU A 243 -1.04 -16.93 -3.69
N ASN A 244 -2.07 -17.73 -3.48
CA ASN A 244 -2.52 -18.29 -2.21
C ASN A 244 -3.05 -19.71 -2.42
N GLN A 245 -3.35 -20.44 -1.35
CA GLN A 245 -3.76 -21.86 -1.40
C GLN A 245 -4.99 -22.10 -2.29
N MET A 246 -5.96 -21.18 -2.27
CA MET A 246 -7.19 -21.29 -3.06
C MET A 246 -7.10 -20.61 -4.44
N LYS A 247 -5.97 -20.02 -4.80
CA LYS A 247 -5.78 -19.25 -6.05
C LYS A 247 -6.81 -18.15 -6.26
N LYS A 248 -7.29 -17.53 -5.17
CA LYS A 248 -8.26 -16.46 -5.21
C LYS A 248 -7.56 -15.10 -5.42
N HIS A 249 -8.09 -14.32 -6.32
CA HIS A 249 -7.70 -12.93 -6.53
C HIS A 249 -8.36 -12.04 -5.47
N THR A 250 -7.71 -11.90 -4.33
CA THR A 250 -8.28 -11.20 -3.16
C THR A 250 -8.44 -9.70 -3.43
N CYS A 251 -9.62 -9.16 -3.14
CA CYS A 251 -9.85 -7.71 -3.04
C CYS A 251 -9.47 -7.23 -1.63
N PHE A 252 -8.67 -6.17 -1.52
CA PHE A 252 -8.36 -5.57 -0.22
C PHE A 252 -9.06 -4.23 -0.04
N VAL A 253 -9.69 -4.05 1.11
CA VAL A 253 -10.23 -2.78 1.60
C VAL A 253 -9.47 -2.43 2.88
N THR A 254 -8.74 -1.32 2.86
CA THR A 254 -7.87 -0.95 3.98
C THR A 254 -8.23 0.42 4.50
N ILE A 255 -8.53 0.51 5.79
CA ILE A 255 -8.83 1.78 6.45
C ILE A 255 -7.52 2.48 6.79
N LEU A 256 -7.44 3.76 6.40
CA LEU A 256 -6.35 4.67 6.74
C LEU A 256 -6.83 5.69 7.77
N GLN A 257 -5.98 5.97 8.74
CA GLN A 257 -6.18 7.08 9.66
C GLN A 257 -5.71 8.40 9.02
N LEU A 258 -6.37 9.50 9.36
CA LEU A 258 -5.94 10.84 8.97
C LEU A 258 -5.09 11.45 10.09
N SER A 259 -4.03 12.15 9.69
CA SER A 259 -3.26 13.01 10.59
C SER A 259 -4.08 14.24 11.02
N LYS A 260 -3.64 14.95 12.05
CA LYS A 260 -4.28 16.22 12.50
C LYS A 260 -4.37 17.28 11.40
N GLY A 261 -3.55 17.20 10.36
CA GLY A 261 -3.59 18.09 9.19
C GLY A 261 -4.47 17.61 8.04
N GLY A 262 -5.31 16.57 8.25
CA GLY A 262 -6.22 16.04 7.23
C GLY A 262 -5.56 15.17 6.16
N ASN A 263 -4.25 14.94 6.24
CA ASN A 263 -3.54 14.03 5.35
C ASN A 263 -3.62 12.59 5.91
N PHE A 264 -3.70 11.58 5.04
CA PHE A 264 -3.64 10.19 5.50
C PHE A 264 -2.27 9.84 6.07
N VAL A 265 -2.27 8.98 7.08
CA VAL A 265 -1.04 8.46 7.69
C VAL A 265 -0.49 7.34 6.82
N GLY A 266 0.58 7.62 6.10
CA GLY A 266 1.22 6.70 5.15
C GLY A 266 2.05 7.47 4.14
N SER A 267 2.82 6.76 3.30
CA SER A 267 3.56 7.41 2.22
C SER A 267 2.65 7.63 0.99
N ASN A 268 3.01 8.58 0.14
CA ASN A 268 2.35 8.76 -1.16
C ASN A 268 2.39 7.49 -2.03
N LYS A 269 3.30 6.56 -1.74
CA LYS A 269 3.40 5.28 -2.42
C LYS A 269 2.14 4.45 -2.27
N LEU A 270 1.49 4.42 -1.08
CA LEU A 270 0.20 3.77 -0.88
C LEU A 270 -0.85 4.26 -1.88
N LYS A 271 -0.96 5.58 -2.06
CA LYS A 271 -1.90 6.19 -3.02
C LYS A 271 -1.61 5.78 -4.47
N HIS A 272 -0.34 5.67 -4.84
CA HIS A 272 0.03 5.32 -6.22
C HIS A 272 -0.17 3.83 -6.51
N MET A 273 0.09 2.96 -5.55
CA MET A 273 0.03 1.50 -5.69
C MET A 273 -1.39 0.92 -5.60
N THR A 274 -2.38 1.71 -5.14
CA THR A 274 -3.76 1.23 -4.97
C THR A 274 -4.61 1.43 -6.21
N THR A 275 -5.63 0.58 -6.37
CA THR A 275 -6.64 0.69 -7.43
C THR A 275 -7.50 1.93 -7.20
N SER A 276 -7.97 2.12 -5.97
CA SER A 276 -8.92 3.17 -5.62
C SER A 276 -8.61 3.83 -4.28
N MET A 277 -8.90 5.12 -4.18
CA MET A 277 -8.74 5.91 -2.96
C MET A 277 -10.06 6.58 -2.64
N MET A 278 -10.72 6.10 -1.59
CA MET A 278 -12.03 6.57 -1.12
C MET A 278 -11.84 7.45 0.12
N SER A 279 -12.57 8.55 0.18
CA SER A 279 -12.67 9.38 1.37
C SER A 279 -14.09 9.38 1.91
N LEU A 280 -14.23 9.31 3.25
CA LEU A 280 -15.49 9.52 3.95
C LEU A 280 -15.43 10.88 4.62
N GLN A 281 -16.44 11.72 4.38
CA GLN A 281 -16.44 13.12 4.79
C GLN A 281 -17.83 13.57 5.28
N TRP A 282 -17.86 14.70 6.00
CA TRP A 282 -19.07 15.42 6.33
C TRP A 282 -19.37 16.47 5.25
N ASP A 283 -20.62 16.55 4.82
CA ASP A 283 -21.11 17.64 3.99
C ASP A 283 -21.67 18.72 4.93
N GLY A 284 -20.85 19.72 5.22
CA GLY A 284 -21.11 20.71 6.26
C GLY A 284 -20.27 20.50 7.52
N SER A 285 -20.74 20.98 8.66
CA SER A 285 -20.03 20.84 9.93
C SER A 285 -20.13 19.43 10.50
N GLU A 286 -19.09 18.99 11.23
CA GLU A 286 -19.15 17.79 12.06
C GLU A 286 -20.38 17.89 13.00
N ASN A 287 -21.15 16.82 13.12
CA ASN A 287 -22.36 16.67 13.95
C ASN A 287 -23.68 17.24 13.41
N SER A 288 -23.69 18.07 12.37
CA SER A 288 -24.91 18.58 11.75
C SER A 288 -25.05 18.26 10.27
N GLY A 289 -23.95 17.86 9.64
CA GLY A 289 -23.89 17.54 8.23
C GLY A 289 -24.31 16.11 7.91
N GLN A 290 -24.60 15.88 6.65
CA GLN A 290 -24.74 14.55 6.09
C GLN A 290 -23.35 13.93 5.87
N ARG A 291 -23.27 12.61 5.97
CA ARG A 291 -22.06 11.85 5.62
C ARG A 291 -22.10 11.46 4.17
N TYR A 292 -20.96 11.52 3.51
CA TYR A 292 -20.82 10.98 2.17
C TYR A 292 -19.48 10.29 2.00
N MET A 293 -19.39 9.45 0.99
CA MET A 293 -18.15 8.88 0.49
C MET A 293 -17.92 9.32 -0.95
N GLU A 294 -16.65 9.43 -1.33
CA GLU A 294 -16.22 9.90 -2.62
C GLU A 294 -14.88 9.26 -3.01
N PHE A 295 -14.71 8.90 -4.26
CA PHE A 295 -13.42 8.46 -4.78
C PHE A 295 -12.61 9.64 -5.34
N SER A 296 -11.44 9.90 -4.77
CA SER A 296 -10.45 10.84 -5.34
C SER A 296 -9.56 10.18 -6.39
N LYS A 297 -9.53 8.84 -6.44
CA LYS A 297 -8.92 7.99 -7.44
C LYS A 297 -9.73 6.71 -7.54
N ASN A 298 -10.09 6.33 -8.75
CA ASN A 298 -10.74 5.06 -9.02
C ASN A 298 -10.39 4.59 -10.45
N ARG A 299 -9.70 3.46 -10.57
CA ARG A 299 -9.31 2.90 -11.86
C ARG A 299 -10.38 2.04 -12.51
N VAL A 300 -11.41 1.69 -11.75
CA VAL A 300 -12.46 0.75 -12.13
C VAL A 300 -13.87 1.37 -12.09
N GLY A 301 -13.94 2.66 -11.83
CA GLY A 301 -15.21 3.37 -11.72
C GLY A 301 -15.03 4.89 -11.73
N GLN A 302 -16.09 5.59 -11.37
CA GLN A 302 -16.12 7.04 -11.41
C GLN A 302 -15.35 7.68 -10.24
N VAL A 303 -14.91 8.92 -10.43
CA VAL A 303 -14.30 9.77 -9.41
C VAL A 303 -15.15 11.01 -9.17
N ASN A 304 -14.96 11.67 -8.02
CA ASN A 304 -15.63 12.92 -7.66
C ASN A 304 -17.17 12.83 -7.65
N LYS A 305 -17.71 11.63 -7.42
CA LYS A 305 -19.15 11.42 -7.19
C LYS A 305 -19.39 11.15 -5.72
N LYS A 306 -20.39 11.78 -5.15
CA LYS A 306 -20.73 11.62 -3.74
C LYS A 306 -21.84 10.60 -3.55
N LEU A 307 -21.60 9.59 -2.74
CA LEU A 307 -22.61 8.67 -2.25
C LEU A 307 -22.91 9.03 -0.79
N TYR A 308 -24.09 9.59 -0.55
CA TYR A 308 -24.52 9.97 0.79
C TYR A 308 -25.05 8.78 1.57
N PHE A 309 -24.79 8.78 2.88
CA PHE A 309 -25.24 7.72 3.78
C PHE A 309 -25.55 8.21 5.19
N SER A 310 -26.36 7.45 5.90
CA SER A 310 -26.64 7.63 7.32
C SER A 310 -26.42 6.35 8.10
N LEU A 311 -26.10 6.49 9.39
CA LEU A 311 -25.88 5.40 10.33
C LEU A 311 -26.98 5.41 11.37
N GLY A 312 -27.73 4.33 11.45
CA GLY A 312 -28.79 4.11 12.43
C GLY A 312 -28.78 2.65 12.89
N ASN A 313 -29.87 1.94 12.66
CA ASN A 313 -29.96 0.48 12.86
C ASN A 313 -29.32 -0.33 11.73
N GLY A 314 -28.59 0.33 10.84
CA GLY A 314 -27.87 -0.19 9.69
C GLY A 314 -27.20 0.95 8.97
N VAL A 315 -26.58 0.66 7.83
CA VAL A 315 -26.06 1.64 6.88
C VAL A 315 -27.12 1.89 5.82
N ASN A 316 -27.57 3.14 5.71
CA ASN A 316 -28.57 3.52 4.73
C ASN A 316 -27.96 4.50 3.74
N PHE A 317 -27.86 4.09 2.49
CA PHE A 317 -27.42 4.94 1.39
C PHE A 317 -28.57 5.75 0.82
N ASP A 318 -28.31 7.01 0.45
CA ASP A 318 -29.27 7.85 -0.29
C ASP A 318 -29.20 7.52 -1.79
N GLU A 319 -29.78 6.38 -2.15
CA GLU A 319 -29.80 5.86 -3.51
C GLU A 319 -30.50 6.81 -4.47
N ALA A 320 -31.64 7.37 -4.06
CA ALA A 320 -32.41 8.28 -4.91
C ALA A 320 -31.63 9.53 -5.28
N ARG A 321 -30.88 10.08 -4.33
CA ARG A 321 -29.99 11.21 -4.59
C ARG A 321 -28.85 10.82 -5.55
N TYR A 322 -28.18 9.69 -5.31
CA TYR A 322 -27.08 9.24 -6.13
C TYR A 322 -27.48 9.03 -7.58
N VAL A 323 -28.60 8.34 -7.82
CA VAL A 323 -29.14 8.09 -9.18
C VAL A 323 -29.48 9.41 -9.86
N ARG A 324 -30.19 10.32 -9.19
CA ARG A 324 -30.52 11.65 -9.74
C ARG A 324 -29.27 12.46 -10.09
N ASP A 325 -28.24 12.42 -9.22
CA ASP A 325 -27.00 13.17 -9.49
C ASP A 325 -26.25 12.61 -10.71
N LEU A 326 -26.26 11.28 -10.91
CA LEU A 326 -25.72 10.66 -12.13
C LEU A 326 -26.50 11.04 -13.39
N GLU A 327 -27.84 11.08 -13.31
CA GLU A 327 -28.70 11.49 -14.44
C GLU A 327 -28.45 12.94 -14.83
N ASN A 328 -28.37 13.85 -13.85
CA ASN A 328 -28.05 15.25 -14.09
C ASN A 328 -26.71 15.44 -14.76
N ASP A 329 -25.66 14.72 -14.29
CA ASP A 329 -24.34 14.76 -14.90
C ASP A 329 -24.36 14.25 -16.35
N ALA A 330 -25.13 13.21 -16.62
CA ALA A 330 -25.27 12.68 -17.99
C ALA A 330 -25.99 13.69 -18.91
N ILE A 331 -26.98 14.42 -18.41
CA ILE A 331 -27.64 15.50 -19.16
C ILE A 331 -26.65 16.61 -19.48
N VAL A 332 -25.94 17.12 -18.46
CA VAL A 332 -24.94 18.19 -18.62
C VAL A 332 -23.83 17.78 -19.59
N ALA A 333 -23.37 16.50 -19.53
CA ALA A 333 -22.38 15.99 -20.46
C ALA A 333 -22.89 15.95 -21.91
N ARG A 334 -24.14 15.55 -22.12
CA ARG A 334 -24.77 15.56 -23.47
C ARG A 334 -24.91 16.97 -24.01
N GLU A 335 -25.37 17.91 -23.20
CA GLU A 335 -25.49 19.32 -23.58
C GLU A 335 -24.15 19.92 -23.99
N LYS A 336 -23.08 19.65 -23.22
CA LYS A 336 -21.70 20.09 -23.57
C LYS A 336 -21.23 19.53 -24.90
N VAL A 337 -21.49 18.25 -25.20
CA VAL A 337 -21.13 17.62 -26.46
C VAL A 337 -21.93 18.27 -27.62
N GLN A 338 -23.22 18.50 -27.42
CA GLN A 338 -24.06 19.14 -28.43
C GLN A 338 -23.61 20.58 -28.73
N LEU A 339 -23.31 21.37 -27.69
CA LEU A 339 -22.76 22.72 -27.84
C LEU A 339 -21.41 22.72 -28.54
N GLY A 340 -20.54 21.76 -28.25
CA GLY A 340 -19.25 21.58 -28.96
C GLY A 340 -19.47 21.26 -30.44
N VAL A 341 -20.38 20.37 -30.77
CA VAL A 341 -20.72 20.04 -32.17
C VAL A 341 -21.33 21.24 -32.90
N GLU A 342 -22.18 22.03 -32.22
CA GLU A 342 -22.75 23.25 -32.79
C GLU A 342 -21.68 24.32 -33.05
N ALA A 343 -20.72 24.51 -32.10
CA ALA A 343 -19.58 25.41 -32.27
C ALA A 343 -18.68 24.99 -33.45
N ASP A 344 -18.28 23.70 -33.51
CA ASP A 344 -17.51 23.17 -34.64
C ASP A 344 -18.23 23.32 -36.00
N SER A 345 -19.56 23.17 -35.99
CA SER A 345 -20.36 23.35 -37.17
C SER A 345 -20.43 24.82 -37.59
N PHE A 346 -20.53 25.72 -36.63
CA PHE A 346 -20.50 27.16 -36.82
C PHE A 346 -19.17 27.63 -37.40
N ASP A 347 -18.06 27.16 -36.82
CA ASP A 347 -16.71 27.49 -37.32
C ASP A 347 -16.46 26.98 -38.71
N ARG A 348 -16.99 25.81 -39.12
CA ARG A 348 -16.93 25.29 -40.47
C ARG A 348 -17.78 26.11 -41.44
N ILE A 349 -18.99 26.54 -41.04
CA ILE A 349 -19.88 27.33 -41.89
C ILE A 349 -19.35 28.74 -42.13
N PHE A 350 -18.70 29.33 -41.13
CA PHE A 350 -18.19 30.71 -41.19
C PHE A 350 -16.71 30.81 -41.54
N GLY A 351 -16.02 29.67 -41.81
CA GLY A 351 -14.63 29.64 -42.28
C GLY A 351 -13.59 30.16 -41.31
N LEU A 352 -13.89 30.14 -40.00
CA LEU A 352 -12.98 30.61 -38.95
C LEU A 352 -11.76 29.71 -38.76
N SER A 353 -11.85 28.43 -39.17
CA SER A 353 -10.75 27.47 -39.14
C SER A 353 -9.59 27.82 -40.08
N ASP A 354 -9.87 28.58 -41.17
CA ASP A 354 -8.85 28.93 -42.14
C ASP A 354 -8.08 30.22 -41.79
N LEU A 355 -8.62 31.04 -40.89
CA LEU A 355 -7.99 32.30 -40.44
C LEU A 355 -6.87 32.07 -39.41
N VAL A 356 -6.86 30.95 -38.69
CA VAL A 356 -5.81 30.66 -37.71
C VAL A 356 -4.55 30.08 -38.37
N ALA A 357 -4.71 29.39 -39.53
CA ALA A 357 -3.57 28.81 -40.24
C ALA A 357 -2.72 29.86 -40.99
N GLU A 358 -3.29 31.03 -41.33
CA GLU A 358 -2.56 32.12 -42.02
C GLU A 358 -1.77 33.03 -41.05
N THR A 359 -2.05 33.00 -39.74
CA THR A 359 -1.35 33.85 -38.77
C THR A 359 -0.11 33.18 -38.14
N GLU A 360 0.10 31.89 -38.33
CA GLU A 360 1.31 31.18 -37.87
C GLU A 360 2.41 31.07 -38.93
N SER A 361 2.25 31.70 -40.11
CA SER A 361 3.22 31.67 -41.22
C SER A 361 3.81 33.05 -41.59
N ILE A 362 3.85 34.02 -40.67
CA ILE A 362 4.60 35.28 -40.81
C ILE A 362 5.67 35.43 -39.73
#